data_9312ca8e7a2727a69a3027b2da1d70bc
#
_entry.id   9312ca8e7a2727a69a3027b2da1d70bc
#
_cell.length_a   1.000
_cell.length_b   1.000
_cell.length_c   1.000
_cell.angle_alpha   90.00
_cell.angle_beta   90.00
_cell.angle_gamma   90.00
#
_symmetry.space_group_name_H-M   'P 1'
#
loop_
_entity.id
_entity.type
_entity.pdbx_description
1 polymer ?
#
loop_
_entity_poly.entity_id
_entity_poly.type
_entity_poly.pdbx_seq_one_letter_code
_entity_poly.pdbx_strand_id
1 'polypeptide(L)'
;HAAGIKVILGTPTYSIPAWLAYKHPEVLAEHAKGNKAYYGIRQNMDFTNPTYQFYCERIIRKMLERYAQHPAVIGYQVDNETEARGVNNRDYFFGFRNYIKQKFNNDLNLLAKEWGMNYWGMNINTWEEFYPRDGVTSPSYKNEWERYNRKEVADFLNWQCDLVNEYKRKDQFVTHCFMPDFHNIDQVESFRQMQYPAINVYH
;
A
#
# COMPACT_ATOMS: atom_id res chain seq x y z
N HIS A 1 32.61 1.27 -2.01
CA HIS A 1 33.02 2.51 -2.66
C HIS A 1 34.45 2.42 -3.25
N ALA A 2 35.41 1.94 -2.50
CA ALA A 2 36.80 1.79 -2.99
C ALA A 2 36.88 0.88 -4.24
N ALA A 3 35.98 -0.08 -4.41
CA ALA A 3 35.91 -0.94 -5.60
C ALA A 3 35.14 -0.33 -6.78
N GLY A 4 34.70 0.93 -6.71
CA GLY A 4 33.91 1.59 -7.77
C GLY A 4 32.44 1.15 -7.87
N ILE A 5 31.96 0.28 -6.97
CA ILE A 5 30.59 -0.24 -7.01
C ILE A 5 29.60 0.89 -6.69
N LYS A 6 28.55 1.00 -7.53
CA LYS A 6 27.41 1.86 -7.31
C LYS A 6 26.29 1.09 -6.62
N VAL A 7 25.47 1.80 -5.84
CA VAL A 7 24.45 1.20 -4.97
C VAL A 7 23.11 1.89 -5.19
N ILE A 8 22.06 1.10 -5.35
CA ILE A 8 20.67 1.52 -5.20
C ILE A 8 20.21 1.02 -3.83
N LEU A 9 19.80 1.92 -2.95
CA LEU A 9 19.34 1.55 -1.60
C LEU A 9 17.84 1.25 -1.61
N GLY A 10 17.45 0.11 -1.06
CA GLY A 10 16.05 -0.24 -0.84
C GLY A 10 15.53 0.34 0.48
N THR A 11 14.30 0.88 0.49
CA THR A 11 13.62 1.20 1.75
C THR A 11 13.24 -0.10 2.47
N PRO A 12 13.55 -0.22 3.78
CA PRO A 12 13.39 -1.50 4.49
C PRO A 12 11.96 -1.65 5.06
N THR A 13 10.96 -1.64 4.18
CA THR A 13 9.55 -1.57 4.58
C THR A 13 8.76 -2.84 4.32
N TYR A 14 9.31 -3.83 3.65
CA TYR A 14 8.50 -4.89 3.10
C TYR A 14 8.42 -6.18 3.93
N SER A 15 8.91 -6.10 5.18
CA SER A 15 8.81 -7.19 6.15
C SER A 15 8.65 -6.65 7.58
N ILE A 16 7.82 -7.28 8.36
CA ILE A 16 7.60 -6.93 9.77
C ILE A 16 8.58 -7.71 10.65
N PRO A 17 9.44 -7.04 11.45
CA PRO A 17 10.29 -7.73 12.39
C PRO A 17 9.49 -8.25 13.60
N ALA A 18 9.98 -9.32 14.21
CA ALA A 18 9.32 -10.00 15.33
C ALA A 18 8.96 -9.06 16.48
N TRP A 19 9.87 -8.14 16.84
CA TRP A 19 9.62 -7.19 17.94
C TRP A 19 8.45 -6.24 17.65
N LEU A 20 8.26 -5.83 16.38
CA LEU A 20 7.15 -4.95 15.98
C LEU A 20 5.83 -5.70 16.04
N ALA A 21 5.78 -6.92 15.49
CA ALA A 21 4.60 -7.78 15.58
C ALA A 21 4.23 -8.12 17.03
N TYR A 22 5.22 -8.28 17.91
CA TYR A 22 4.98 -8.54 19.33
C TYR A 22 4.39 -7.35 20.06
N LYS A 23 4.95 -6.15 19.85
CA LYS A 23 4.51 -4.92 20.52
C LYS A 23 3.25 -4.31 19.93
N HIS A 24 3.05 -4.49 18.65
CA HIS A 24 2.02 -3.87 17.82
C HIS A 24 1.39 -4.89 16.87
N PRO A 25 0.66 -5.90 17.39
CA PRO A 25 0.08 -6.95 16.56
C PRO A 25 -0.94 -6.44 15.54
N GLU A 26 -1.46 -5.23 15.72
CA GLU A 26 -2.36 -4.54 14.80
C GLU A 26 -1.70 -4.17 13.45
N VAL A 27 -0.37 -4.16 13.37
CA VAL A 27 0.35 -3.88 12.11
C VAL A 27 0.32 -5.06 11.14
N LEU A 28 0.03 -6.27 11.64
CA LEU A 28 -0.08 -7.47 10.81
C LEU A 28 -1.36 -7.44 9.97
N ALA A 29 -1.24 -7.81 8.71
CA ALA A 29 -2.41 -7.95 7.85
C ALA A 29 -3.38 -9.01 8.42
N GLU A 30 -4.65 -8.71 8.34
CA GLU A 30 -5.73 -9.65 8.63
C GLU A 30 -6.32 -10.11 7.30
N HIS A 31 -6.24 -11.41 7.03
CA HIS A 31 -6.78 -12.01 5.83
C HIS A 31 -8.27 -12.33 5.99
N ALA A 32 -8.93 -12.69 4.90
CA ALA A 32 -10.32 -13.14 4.94
C ALA A 32 -10.52 -14.22 6.02
N LYS A 33 -11.65 -14.16 6.73
CA LYS A 33 -12.02 -15.03 7.86
C LYS A 33 -11.24 -14.76 9.17
N GLY A 34 -10.62 -13.59 9.31
CA GLY A 34 -9.96 -13.18 10.56
C GLY A 34 -8.61 -13.87 10.84
N ASN A 35 -8.05 -14.56 9.86
CA ASN A 35 -6.70 -15.13 9.99
C ASN A 35 -5.66 -14.02 9.90
N LYS A 36 -4.88 -13.84 10.96
CA LYS A 36 -3.77 -12.88 10.97
C LYS A 36 -2.54 -13.43 10.25
N ALA A 37 -1.86 -12.56 9.54
CA ALA A 37 -0.57 -12.84 8.96
C ALA A 37 0.53 -13.04 10.03
N TYR A 38 1.67 -13.58 9.62
CA TYR A 38 2.83 -13.80 10.49
C TYR A 38 3.92 -12.76 10.18
N TYR A 39 4.76 -12.46 11.17
CA TYR A 39 5.97 -11.66 10.95
C TYR A 39 7.04 -12.45 10.17
N GLY A 40 8.04 -11.73 9.65
CA GLY A 40 9.22 -12.34 9.01
C GLY A 40 9.01 -12.82 7.57
N ILE A 41 7.78 -12.82 7.08
CA ILE A 41 7.45 -13.01 5.66
C ILE A 41 7.16 -11.66 5.05
N ARG A 42 7.49 -11.48 3.77
CA ARG A 42 7.27 -10.21 3.08
C ARG A 42 5.79 -9.91 2.85
N GLN A 43 5.43 -8.64 2.92
CA GLN A 43 4.11 -8.09 2.56
C GLN A 43 2.95 -8.66 3.39
N ASN A 44 3.18 -8.89 4.66
CA ASN A 44 2.17 -9.33 5.62
C ASN A 44 1.73 -8.22 6.58
N MET A 45 1.81 -6.97 6.12
CA MET A 45 1.43 -5.80 6.89
C MET A 45 0.14 -5.15 6.37
N ASP A 46 -0.55 -4.50 7.27
CA ASP A 46 -1.45 -3.41 6.91
C ASP A 46 -0.61 -2.15 6.71
N PHE A 47 -0.25 -1.84 5.46
CA PHE A 47 0.58 -0.68 5.15
C PHE A 47 -0.14 0.65 5.32
N THR A 48 -1.45 0.66 5.55
CA THR A 48 -2.21 1.87 5.92
C THR A 48 -2.22 2.12 7.43
N ASN A 49 -1.77 1.13 8.23
CA ASN A 49 -1.74 1.26 9.68
C ASN A 49 -0.75 2.36 10.13
N PRO A 50 -1.20 3.36 10.91
CA PRO A 50 -0.36 4.50 11.27
C PRO A 50 0.84 4.13 12.16
N THR A 51 0.72 3.09 12.98
CA THR A 51 1.85 2.58 13.78
C THR A 51 2.90 1.97 12.87
N TYR A 52 2.49 1.19 11.86
CA TYR A 52 3.40 0.64 10.88
C TYR A 52 4.11 1.75 10.09
N GLN A 53 3.36 2.73 9.58
CA GLN A 53 3.92 3.87 8.86
C GLN A 53 4.91 4.67 9.71
N PHE A 54 4.60 4.91 11.00
CA PHE A 54 5.52 5.57 11.91
C PHE A 54 6.88 4.88 12.00
N TYR A 55 6.91 3.55 12.16
CA TYR A 55 8.16 2.82 12.22
C TYR A 55 8.88 2.73 10.87
N CYS A 56 8.14 2.64 9.77
CA CYS A 56 8.70 2.72 8.41
C CYS A 56 9.36 4.08 8.16
N GLU A 57 8.66 5.18 8.45
CA GLU A 57 9.22 6.53 8.32
C GLU A 57 10.50 6.69 9.14
N ARG A 58 10.46 6.26 10.38
CA ARG A 58 11.62 6.34 11.28
C ARG A 58 12.86 5.64 10.70
N ILE A 59 12.72 4.42 10.19
CA ILE A 59 13.86 3.69 9.64
C ILE A 59 14.32 4.24 8.29
N ILE A 60 13.38 4.66 7.43
CA ILE A 60 13.70 5.31 6.15
C ILE A 60 14.51 6.58 6.41
N ARG A 61 14.04 7.48 7.28
CA ARG A 61 14.75 8.72 7.61
C ARG A 61 16.16 8.44 8.16
N LYS A 62 16.31 7.46 9.06
CA LYS A 62 17.62 7.08 9.60
C LYS A 62 18.58 6.54 8.53
N MET A 63 18.07 5.77 7.58
CA MET A 63 18.85 5.30 6.44
C MET A 63 19.27 6.48 5.54
N LEU A 64 18.37 7.39 5.23
CA LEU A 64 18.62 8.55 4.38
C LEU A 64 19.57 9.54 5.04
N GLU A 65 19.39 9.88 6.32
CA GLU A 65 20.33 10.71 7.10
C GLU A 65 21.76 10.18 7.02
N ARG A 66 21.93 8.85 7.03
CA ARG A 66 23.25 8.20 7.01
C ARG A 66 23.86 8.13 5.63
N TYR A 67 23.07 7.85 4.60
CA TYR A 67 23.60 7.42 3.31
C TYR A 67 23.26 8.32 2.12
N ALA A 68 22.38 9.31 2.23
CA ALA A 68 21.95 10.11 1.09
C ALA A 68 23.12 10.84 0.40
N GLN A 69 24.08 11.29 1.18
CA GLN A 69 25.26 12.01 0.66
C GLN A 69 26.42 11.09 0.28
N HIS A 70 26.28 9.77 0.46
CA HIS A 70 27.37 8.84 0.12
C HIS A 70 27.56 8.74 -1.40
N PRO A 71 28.79 8.90 -1.93
CA PRO A 71 29.03 9.00 -3.38
C PRO A 71 28.77 7.72 -4.17
N ALA A 72 28.72 6.56 -3.51
CA ALA A 72 28.33 5.30 -4.14
C ALA A 72 26.83 5.16 -4.36
N VAL A 73 26.00 5.88 -3.60
CA VAL A 73 24.53 5.80 -3.73
C VAL A 73 24.09 6.60 -4.94
N ILE A 74 23.52 5.92 -5.94
CA ILE A 74 23.05 6.51 -7.20
C ILE A 74 21.53 6.58 -7.31
N GLY A 75 20.80 5.91 -6.42
CA GLY A 75 19.34 5.91 -6.43
C GLY A 75 18.75 5.11 -5.28
N TYR A 76 17.43 5.09 -5.25
CA TYR A 76 16.63 4.42 -4.24
C TYR A 76 15.54 3.57 -4.87
N GLN A 77 15.34 2.39 -4.34
CA GLN A 77 14.17 1.58 -4.61
C GLN A 77 13.23 1.67 -3.41
N VAL A 78 12.03 2.21 -3.60
CA VAL A 78 11.02 2.23 -2.55
C VAL A 78 10.31 0.88 -2.52
N ASP A 79 10.33 0.21 -1.36
CA ASP A 79 9.75 -1.12 -1.16
C ASP A 79 10.17 -2.14 -2.25
N ASN A 80 9.43 -3.22 -2.42
CA ASN A 80 9.68 -4.23 -3.47
C ASN A 80 8.44 -5.07 -3.77
N GLU A 81 8.04 -5.12 -5.04
CA GLU A 81 6.90 -5.93 -5.50
C GLU A 81 5.64 -5.72 -4.65
N THR A 82 5.35 -4.45 -4.32
CA THR A 82 4.27 -4.11 -3.41
C THR A 82 2.90 -4.38 -4.02
N GLU A 83 2.07 -5.09 -3.27
CA GLU A 83 0.67 -5.33 -3.61
C GLU A 83 -0.20 -5.39 -2.35
N ALA A 84 -1.51 -5.19 -2.49
CA ALA A 84 -2.47 -5.39 -1.42
C ALA A 84 -2.82 -6.89 -1.29
N ARG A 85 -2.09 -7.61 -0.44
CA ARG A 85 -2.27 -9.05 -0.22
C ARG A 85 -3.40 -9.36 0.76
N GLY A 86 -4.63 -9.13 0.34
CA GLY A 86 -5.80 -9.55 1.12
C GLY A 86 -5.91 -8.90 2.49
N VAL A 87 -5.54 -7.62 2.60
CA VAL A 87 -5.66 -6.85 3.83
C VAL A 87 -7.13 -6.60 4.13
N ASN A 88 -7.63 -7.17 5.23
CA ASN A 88 -9.02 -7.04 5.69
C ASN A 88 -9.10 -6.47 7.11
N ASN A 89 -8.07 -5.76 7.54
CA ASN A 89 -8.05 -5.10 8.85
C ASN A 89 -9.24 -4.14 8.97
N ARG A 90 -9.75 -4.01 10.19
CA ARG A 90 -10.91 -3.17 10.47
C ARG A 90 -10.71 -1.72 10.00
N ASP A 91 -9.55 -1.14 10.27
CA ASP A 91 -9.26 0.26 9.92
C ASP A 91 -9.03 0.41 8.42
N TYR A 92 -8.46 -0.59 7.76
CA TYR A 92 -8.36 -0.66 6.29
C TYR A 92 -9.76 -0.64 5.65
N PHE A 93 -10.67 -1.43 6.19
CA PHE A 93 -12.07 -1.44 5.73
C PHE A 93 -12.78 -0.09 5.99
N PHE A 94 -12.51 0.55 7.11
CA PHE A 94 -13.05 1.89 7.37
C PHE A 94 -12.51 2.93 6.38
N GLY A 95 -11.26 2.81 5.97
CA GLY A 95 -10.68 3.59 4.88
C GLY A 95 -11.46 3.41 3.57
N PHE A 96 -11.74 2.15 3.22
CA PHE A 96 -12.57 1.85 2.04
C PHE A 96 -13.97 2.43 2.12
N ARG A 97 -14.65 2.28 3.27
CA ARG A 97 -15.97 2.91 3.47
C ARG A 97 -15.92 4.42 3.28
N ASN A 98 -14.90 5.08 3.80
CA ASN A 98 -14.73 6.53 3.63
C ASN A 98 -14.42 6.90 2.17
N TYR A 99 -13.64 6.10 1.46
CA TYR A 99 -13.40 6.25 0.03
C TYR A 99 -14.71 6.19 -0.77
N ILE A 100 -15.56 5.20 -0.51
CA ILE A 100 -16.89 5.09 -1.16
C ILE A 100 -17.77 6.27 -0.78
N LYS A 101 -17.81 6.65 0.49
CA LYS A 101 -18.57 7.81 0.97
C LYS A 101 -18.20 9.10 0.23
N GLN A 102 -16.91 9.36 0.04
CA GLN A 102 -16.43 10.50 -0.72
C GLN A 102 -16.79 10.41 -2.20
N LYS A 103 -16.59 9.25 -2.81
CA LYS A 103 -16.90 9.00 -4.23
C LYS A 103 -18.36 9.27 -4.57
N PHE A 104 -19.26 8.95 -3.68
CA PHE A 104 -20.72 9.14 -3.84
C PHE A 104 -21.22 10.42 -3.15
N ASN A 105 -20.35 11.38 -2.83
CA ASN A 105 -20.72 12.67 -2.22
C ASN A 105 -21.55 12.53 -0.95
N ASN A 106 -21.32 11.47 -0.15
CA ASN A 106 -22.08 11.13 1.04
C ASN A 106 -23.57 10.81 0.77
N ASP A 107 -23.93 10.47 -0.48
CA ASP A 107 -25.31 10.18 -0.90
C ASP A 107 -25.54 8.67 -1.03
N LEU A 108 -26.26 8.09 -0.06
CA LEU A 108 -26.62 6.66 -0.05
C LEU A 108 -27.64 6.30 -1.14
N ASN A 109 -28.49 7.23 -1.56
CA ASN A 109 -29.45 6.97 -2.63
C ASN A 109 -28.72 6.87 -3.98
N LEU A 110 -27.73 7.73 -4.19
CA LEU A 110 -26.87 7.64 -5.37
C LEU A 110 -26.10 6.32 -5.39
N LEU A 111 -25.48 5.93 -4.27
CA LEU A 111 -24.82 4.64 -4.13
C LEU A 111 -25.76 3.48 -4.45
N ALA A 112 -26.94 3.45 -3.82
CA ALA A 112 -27.91 2.38 -3.99
C ALA A 112 -28.39 2.27 -5.45
N LYS A 113 -28.60 3.40 -6.12
CA LYS A 113 -28.98 3.48 -7.54
C LYS A 113 -27.88 2.94 -8.44
N GLU A 114 -26.65 3.43 -8.28
CA GLU A 114 -25.52 3.09 -9.16
C GLU A 114 -25.07 1.62 -8.98
N TRP A 115 -25.20 1.08 -7.77
CA TRP A 115 -24.82 -0.31 -7.46
C TRP A 115 -25.99 -1.30 -7.54
N GLY A 116 -27.20 -0.83 -7.85
CA GLY A 116 -28.37 -1.71 -7.96
C GLY A 116 -28.73 -2.39 -6.63
N MET A 117 -28.69 -1.67 -5.51
CA MET A 117 -28.82 -2.26 -4.18
C MET A 117 -30.27 -2.53 -3.72
N ASN A 118 -31.26 -2.42 -4.63
CA ASN A 118 -32.68 -2.44 -4.26
C ASN A 118 -33.30 -3.84 -4.11
N TYR A 119 -32.46 -4.88 -3.97
CA TYR A 119 -32.94 -6.25 -3.79
C TYR A 119 -32.00 -7.06 -2.89
N TRP A 120 -32.42 -8.22 -2.46
CA TRP A 120 -31.68 -9.13 -1.57
C TRP A 120 -31.20 -8.51 -0.26
N GLY A 121 -31.91 -7.50 0.26
CA GLY A 121 -31.53 -6.84 1.50
C GLY A 121 -30.20 -6.09 1.44
N MET A 122 -29.76 -5.66 0.24
CA MET A 122 -28.50 -4.95 0.07
C MET A 122 -28.58 -3.47 0.41
N ASN A 123 -29.79 -2.88 0.51
CA ASN A 123 -29.96 -1.49 0.89
C ASN A 123 -29.39 -1.22 2.28
N ILE A 124 -28.80 -0.04 2.43
CA ILE A 124 -28.32 0.50 3.69
C ILE A 124 -28.96 1.87 3.95
N ASN A 125 -29.23 2.17 5.21
CA ASN A 125 -29.83 3.43 5.64
C ASN A 125 -28.80 4.40 6.19
N THR A 126 -27.68 3.88 6.67
CA THR A 126 -26.56 4.66 7.20
C THR A 126 -25.23 4.09 6.72
N TRP A 127 -24.15 4.90 6.74
CA TRP A 127 -22.82 4.44 6.37
C TRP A 127 -22.25 3.41 7.35
N GLU A 128 -22.74 3.37 8.56
CA GLU A 128 -22.37 2.37 9.57
C GLU A 128 -22.83 0.96 9.17
N GLU A 129 -23.91 0.86 8.38
CA GLU A 129 -24.41 -0.39 7.82
C GLU A 129 -23.63 -0.87 6.58
N PHE A 130 -22.64 -0.11 6.13
CA PHE A 130 -21.75 -0.53 5.04
C PHE A 130 -20.73 -1.55 5.56
N TYR A 131 -20.99 -2.83 5.32
CA TYR A 131 -20.16 -3.97 5.75
C TYR A 131 -19.48 -4.66 4.56
N PRO A 132 -18.42 -5.47 4.82
CA PRO A 132 -17.82 -6.33 3.81
C PRO A 132 -18.85 -7.23 3.13
N ARG A 133 -18.72 -7.39 1.83
CA ARG A 133 -19.66 -8.15 0.99
C ARG A 133 -18.94 -9.19 0.15
N ASP A 134 -19.69 -10.22 -0.24
CA ASP A 134 -19.30 -11.13 -1.28
C ASP A 134 -19.29 -10.42 -2.64
N GLY A 135 -18.16 -10.50 -3.36
CA GLY A 135 -18.02 -9.93 -4.70
C GLY A 135 -18.85 -10.64 -5.77
N VAL A 136 -19.36 -11.83 -5.51
CA VAL A 136 -20.27 -12.54 -6.42
C VAL A 136 -21.63 -11.87 -6.46
N THR A 137 -22.14 -11.47 -5.29
CA THR A 137 -23.46 -10.82 -5.17
C THR A 137 -23.40 -9.31 -5.42
N SER A 138 -22.23 -8.71 -5.41
CA SER A 138 -22.06 -7.27 -5.63
C SER A 138 -20.79 -6.97 -6.46
N PRO A 139 -20.88 -7.10 -7.81
CA PRO A 139 -19.76 -6.81 -8.69
C PRO A 139 -19.22 -5.38 -8.54
N SER A 140 -20.09 -4.40 -8.32
CA SER A 140 -19.69 -3.00 -8.10
C SER A 140 -18.84 -2.85 -6.84
N TYR A 141 -19.24 -3.50 -5.73
CA TYR A 141 -18.46 -3.54 -4.50
C TYR A 141 -17.06 -4.14 -4.76
N LYS A 142 -16.99 -5.30 -5.44
CA LYS A 142 -15.73 -5.96 -5.75
C LYS A 142 -14.80 -5.07 -6.57
N ASN A 143 -15.33 -4.46 -7.63
CA ASN A 143 -14.55 -3.57 -8.49
C ASN A 143 -14.01 -2.35 -7.74
N GLU A 144 -14.81 -1.75 -6.86
CA GLU A 144 -14.36 -0.61 -6.06
C GLU A 144 -13.37 -1.03 -4.96
N TRP A 145 -13.53 -2.21 -4.38
CA TRP A 145 -12.55 -2.77 -3.45
C TRP A 145 -11.19 -2.96 -4.12
N GLU A 146 -11.17 -3.50 -5.33
CA GLU A 146 -9.94 -3.66 -6.11
C GLU A 146 -9.31 -2.31 -6.50
N ARG A 147 -10.13 -1.30 -6.83
CA ARG A 147 -9.65 0.07 -7.08
C ARG A 147 -9.06 0.70 -5.83
N TYR A 148 -9.73 0.55 -4.70
CA TYR A 148 -9.23 1.03 -3.41
C TYR A 148 -7.89 0.38 -3.07
N ASN A 149 -7.78 -0.94 -3.21
CA ASN A 149 -6.52 -1.65 -2.99
C ASN A 149 -5.38 -1.10 -3.86
N ARG A 150 -5.64 -0.86 -5.15
CA ARG A 150 -4.63 -0.26 -6.05
C ARG A 150 -4.24 1.15 -5.63
N LYS A 151 -5.20 1.95 -5.22
CA LYS A 151 -4.97 3.29 -4.71
C LYS A 151 -4.07 3.28 -3.46
N GLU A 152 -4.39 2.44 -2.49
CA GLU A 152 -3.61 2.37 -1.24
C GLU A 152 -2.16 1.91 -1.48
N VAL A 153 -1.93 0.99 -2.43
CA VAL A 153 -0.58 0.61 -2.87
C VAL A 153 0.15 1.82 -3.46
N ALA A 154 -0.50 2.56 -4.37
CA ALA A 154 0.10 3.74 -4.99
C ALA A 154 0.42 4.83 -3.94
N ASP A 155 -0.49 5.08 -3.01
CA ASP A 155 -0.31 6.06 -1.95
C ASP A 155 0.87 5.68 -1.03
N PHE A 156 0.98 4.40 -0.65
CA PHE A 156 2.09 3.91 0.17
C PHE A 156 3.45 4.05 -0.54
N LEU A 157 3.53 3.76 -1.83
CA LEU A 157 4.75 3.94 -2.62
C LEU A 157 5.11 5.42 -2.80
N ASN A 158 4.13 6.26 -3.14
CA ASN A 158 4.35 7.70 -3.30
C ASN A 158 4.77 8.37 -1.98
N TRP A 159 4.17 7.98 -0.85
CA TRP A 159 4.58 8.45 0.46
C TRP A 159 6.07 8.13 0.76
N GLN A 160 6.55 6.94 0.40
CA GLN A 160 7.97 6.61 0.54
C GLN A 160 8.86 7.44 -0.41
N CYS A 161 8.37 7.70 -1.63
CA CYS A 161 9.05 8.60 -2.56
C CYS A 161 9.18 10.02 -2.00
N ASP A 162 8.13 10.53 -1.34
CA ASP A 162 8.17 11.84 -0.68
C ASP A 162 9.28 11.89 0.38
N LEU A 163 9.36 10.88 1.24
CA LEU A 163 10.43 10.78 2.25
C LEU A 163 11.83 10.74 1.62
N VAL A 164 12.00 9.98 0.55
CA VAL A 164 13.28 9.92 -0.18
C VAL A 164 13.61 11.26 -0.82
N ASN A 165 12.65 11.94 -1.41
CA ASN A 165 12.82 13.22 -2.09
C ASN A 165 13.28 14.35 -1.14
N GLU A 166 12.96 14.26 0.16
CA GLU A 166 13.46 15.22 1.17
C GLU A 166 15.00 15.18 1.34
N TYR A 167 15.62 14.04 1.07
CA TYR A 167 17.05 13.79 1.38
C TYR A 167 17.93 13.56 0.16
N LYS A 168 17.39 13.01 -0.92
CA LYS A 168 18.16 12.61 -2.09
C LYS A 168 18.86 13.79 -2.76
N ARG A 169 20.00 13.55 -3.36
CA ARG A 169 20.67 14.51 -4.25
C ARG A 169 19.92 14.58 -5.60
N LYS A 170 20.15 15.65 -6.33
CA LYS A 170 19.56 15.87 -7.66
C LYS A 170 19.96 14.83 -8.70
N ASP A 171 21.14 14.24 -8.55
CA ASP A 171 21.70 13.22 -9.43
C ASP A 171 21.23 11.79 -9.10
N GLN A 172 20.45 11.62 -8.03
CA GLN A 172 19.91 10.32 -7.61
C GLN A 172 18.46 10.17 -8.10
N PHE A 173 18.11 8.95 -8.47
CA PHE A 173 16.75 8.59 -8.91
C PHE A 173 15.99 7.79 -7.86
N VAL A 174 14.68 7.69 -8.05
CA VAL A 174 13.79 6.80 -7.31
C VAL A 174 13.15 5.83 -8.29
N THR A 175 13.05 4.57 -7.88
CA THR A 175 12.43 3.48 -8.63
C THR A 175 11.67 2.54 -7.70
N HIS A 176 10.89 1.66 -8.28
CA HIS A 176 10.28 0.49 -7.63
C HIS A 176 10.35 -0.71 -8.57
N CYS A 177 10.62 -1.90 -8.03
CA CYS A 177 10.56 -3.15 -8.78
C CYS A 177 9.13 -3.69 -8.81
N PHE A 178 8.50 -3.68 -9.98
CA PHE A 178 7.18 -4.25 -10.20
C PHE A 178 7.26 -5.70 -10.67
N MET A 179 6.27 -6.47 -10.30
CA MET A 179 6.03 -7.79 -10.90
C MET A 179 5.12 -7.62 -12.12
N PRO A 180 5.47 -8.20 -13.29
CA PRO A 180 4.66 -8.06 -14.51
C PRO A 180 3.26 -8.68 -14.38
N ASP A 181 3.10 -9.68 -13.49
CA ASP A 181 1.85 -10.42 -13.31
C ASP A 181 0.91 -9.79 -12.26
N PHE A 182 1.30 -8.68 -11.63
CA PHE A 182 0.45 -8.03 -10.64
C PHE A 182 -0.61 -7.16 -11.30
N HIS A 183 -1.84 -7.66 -11.30
CA HIS A 183 -3.01 -6.92 -11.80
C HIS A 183 -3.61 -5.96 -10.77
N ASN A 184 -3.15 -6.03 -9.52
CA ASN A 184 -3.68 -5.29 -8.37
C ASN A 184 -2.92 -4.00 -8.09
N ILE A 185 -2.25 -3.43 -9.08
CA ILE A 185 -1.47 -2.20 -8.96
C ILE A 185 -1.96 -1.19 -10.00
N ASP A 186 -2.16 0.05 -9.59
CA ASP A 186 -2.23 1.17 -10.50
C ASP A 186 -0.81 1.62 -10.82
N GLN A 187 -0.29 1.16 -11.94
CA GLN A 187 1.08 1.45 -12.35
C GLN A 187 1.29 2.95 -12.60
N VAL A 188 0.30 3.63 -13.19
CA VAL A 188 0.40 5.06 -13.52
C VAL A 188 0.51 5.89 -12.25
N GLU A 189 -0.41 5.69 -11.30
CA GLU A 189 -0.38 6.41 -10.03
C GLU A 189 0.83 6.03 -9.17
N SER A 190 1.24 4.77 -9.18
CA SER A 190 2.43 4.31 -8.43
C SER A 190 3.74 4.92 -8.96
N PHE A 191 3.78 5.24 -10.25
CA PHE A 191 4.95 5.86 -10.88
C PHE A 191 5.02 7.37 -10.77
N ARG A 192 4.01 8.04 -10.26
CA ARG A 192 3.89 9.50 -10.32
C ARG A 192 5.12 10.26 -9.84
N GLN A 193 5.87 9.70 -8.89
CA GLN A 193 7.05 10.34 -8.30
C GLN A 193 8.37 9.64 -8.61
N MET A 194 8.36 8.60 -9.45
CA MET A 194 9.54 7.83 -9.81
C MET A 194 10.12 8.28 -11.15
N GLN A 195 11.42 8.15 -11.31
CA GLN A 195 12.10 8.50 -12.56
C GLN A 195 12.24 7.32 -13.53
N TYR A 196 12.36 6.10 -12.98
CA TYR A 196 12.57 4.89 -13.78
C TYR A 196 11.67 3.76 -13.27
N PRO A 197 10.89 3.10 -14.16
CA PRO A 197 10.25 1.84 -13.85
C PRO A 197 11.29 0.71 -13.83
N ALA A 198 11.19 -0.17 -12.87
CA ALA A 198 11.92 -1.43 -12.87
C ALA A 198 10.93 -2.60 -12.82
N ILE A 199 11.26 -3.68 -13.51
CA ILE A 199 10.43 -4.89 -13.58
C ILE A 199 11.33 -6.08 -13.25
N ASN A 200 10.86 -6.94 -12.36
CA ASN A 200 11.50 -8.21 -12.09
C ASN A 200 11.09 -9.23 -13.19
N VAL A 201 12.09 -9.76 -13.88
CA VAL A 201 11.87 -10.80 -14.89
C VAL A 201 12.51 -12.09 -14.38
N TYR A 202 11.70 -13.15 -14.26
CA TYR A 202 12.15 -14.48 -13.86
C TYR A 202 12.07 -15.41 -15.09
N HIS A 203 13.10 -16.24 -15.27
CA HIS A 203 13.22 -17.22 -16.35
C HIS A 203 13.02 -18.64 -15.84
#